data_d2d3fe145ef982c82c954a87a9c2e0ad
#
_entry.id   d2d3fe145ef982c82c954a87a9c2e0ad
#
_cell.length_a   1.000
_cell.length_b   1.000
_cell.length_c   1.000
_cell.angle_alpha   90.00
_cell.angle_beta   90.00
_cell.angle_gamma   90.00
#
_symmetry.space_group_name_H-M   'P 1'
#
loop_
_entity.id
_entity.type
_entity.pdbx_description
1 polymer ?
#
loop_
_entity_poly.entity_id
_entity_poly.type
_entity_poly.pdbx_seq_one_letter_code
_entity_poly.pdbx_strand_id
1 'polypeptide(L)'
;DYISDMPLDEVQTEEMLREKFHRHTEKFDSLKIISEDGRCVQDGQAYSLKEYFLMAMLGNRGLAENGYSYADGVILSVPVKNETQQIKGVLCGTLPCSSLDVYGKADRRKGYAGLFVIDNHGKYIVSDGGNDTFGNDFLTWLEGRELSLPISDIKSQMDSGFRYYFAISDEDGDYMVTAAPVDGTKLFAVTMADNRYIHQAGLRYRIWVFVITLVIILSLIAVIGVYLYFRREDRIAIRNLNRQLMLNEETYRITARESDLCVFTYDVETEQ
;
A
#
# COMPACT_ATOMS: atom_id res chain seq x y z
N ASP A 1 -12.99 -17.02 -12.50
CA ASP A 1 -12.76 -17.98 -13.61
C ASP A 1 -13.65 -19.23 -13.59
N TYR A 2 -14.55 -19.37 -12.59
CA TYR A 2 -15.44 -20.57 -12.45
C TYR A 2 -16.87 -20.38 -12.99
N ILE A 3 -17.20 -19.23 -13.56
CA ILE A 3 -18.56 -18.92 -14.04
C ILE A 3 -18.73 -19.22 -15.51
N SER A 4 -17.64 -19.53 -16.24
CA SER A 4 -17.66 -19.70 -17.70
C SER A 4 -18.38 -20.93 -18.21
N ASP A 5 -18.57 -21.98 -17.39
CA ASP A 5 -19.02 -23.29 -17.88
C ASP A 5 -20.44 -23.64 -17.44
N MET A 6 -21.23 -22.66 -17.00
CA MET A 6 -22.55 -22.93 -16.46
C MET A 6 -23.62 -22.70 -17.51
N PRO A 7 -24.36 -23.74 -17.92
CA PRO A 7 -25.57 -23.56 -18.74
C PRO A 7 -26.58 -22.77 -17.86
N LEU A 8 -26.94 -21.58 -18.31
CA LEU A 8 -27.89 -20.70 -17.61
C LEU A 8 -29.25 -21.36 -17.38
N ASP A 9 -29.59 -22.33 -18.24
CA ASP A 9 -30.85 -23.06 -18.22
C ASP A 9 -30.96 -24.02 -17.02
N GLU A 10 -29.86 -24.40 -16.38
CA GLU A 10 -29.84 -25.28 -15.22
C GLU A 10 -30.06 -24.59 -13.88
N VAL A 11 -29.94 -23.26 -13.83
CA VAL A 11 -30.04 -22.49 -12.56
C VAL A 11 -31.40 -21.85 -12.45
N GLN A 12 -32.37 -22.62 -12.01
CA GLN A 12 -33.74 -22.12 -11.85
C GLN A 12 -34.05 -21.49 -10.48
N THR A 13 -33.19 -21.69 -9.48
CA THR A 13 -33.42 -21.18 -8.13
C THR A 13 -32.19 -20.53 -7.50
N GLU A 14 -32.41 -19.58 -6.59
CA GLU A 14 -31.34 -18.96 -5.80
C GLU A 14 -30.57 -19.98 -4.94
N GLU A 15 -31.26 -21.03 -4.45
CA GLU A 15 -30.64 -22.10 -3.66
C GLU A 15 -29.58 -22.85 -4.45
N MET A 16 -29.84 -23.14 -5.74
CA MET A 16 -28.85 -23.76 -6.62
C MET A 16 -27.63 -22.86 -6.84
N LEU A 17 -27.82 -21.54 -6.92
CA LEU A 17 -26.71 -20.59 -6.95
C LEU A 17 -25.88 -20.62 -5.67
N ARG A 18 -26.54 -20.61 -4.52
CA ARG A 18 -25.88 -20.66 -3.23
C ARG A 18 -25.14 -21.97 -3.03
N GLU A 19 -25.67 -23.09 -3.43
CA GLU A 19 -25.01 -24.39 -3.37
C GLU A 19 -23.76 -24.47 -4.24
N LYS A 20 -23.82 -23.93 -5.44
CA LYS A 20 -22.70 -23.96 -6.41
C LYS A 20 -21.57 -23.00 -6.04
N PHE A 21 -21.87 -21.88 -5.37
CA PHE A 21 -20.92 -20.85 -4.96
C PHE A 21 -20.60 -20.83 -3.46
N HIS A 22 -20.67 -21.94 -2.78
CA HIS A 22 -20.61 -22.17 -1.33
C HIS A 22 -19.67 -21.29 -0.49
N ARG A 23 -18.56 -20.84 -1.00
CA ARG A 23 -17.52 -20.22 -0.16
C ARG A 23 -17.75 -18.73 0.18
N HIS A 24 -18.63 -18.02 -0.53
CA HIS A 24 -18.79 -16.57 -0.35
C HIS A 24 -20.24 -16.09 -0.42
N THR A 25 -21.18 -16.97 -0.66
CA THR A 25 -22.59 -16.61 -0.85
C THR A 25 -23.31 -16.22 0.45
N GLU A 26 -22.78 -16.62 1.61
CA GLU A 26 -23.32 -16.27 2.92
C GLU A 26 -23.35 -14.76 3.19
N LYS A 27 -22.51 -13.99 2.48
CA LYS A 27 -22.44 -12.54 2.63
C LYS A 27 -23.51 -11.80 1.82
N PHE A 28 -24.12 -12.46 0.83
CA PHE A 28 -25.12 -11.85 -0.03
C PHE A 28 -26.53 -12.17 0.48
N ASP A 29 -27.37 -11.13 0.58
CA ASP A 29 -28.79 -11.29 0.90
C ASP A 29 -29.53 -12.01 -0.22
N SER A 30 -29.23 -11.69 -1.46
CA SER A 30 -29.81 -12.35 -2.64
C SER A 30 -28.81 -12.52 -3.75
N LEU A 31 -29.01 -13.57 -4.56
CA LEU A 31 -28.26 -13.85 -5.79
C LEU A 31 -29.25 -14.04 -6.93
N LYS A 32 -29.02 -13.36 -8.05
CA LYS A 32 -29.87 -13.42 -9.25
C LYS A 32 -29.04 -13.60 -10.50
N ILE A 33 -29.55 -14.37 -11.44
CA ILE A 33 -29.04 -14.41 -12.81
C ILE A 33 -30.02 -13.66 -13.72
N ILE A 34 -29.47 -12.76 -14.50
CA ILE A 34 -30.19 -12.03 -15.54
C ILE A 34 -29.67 -12.54 -16.87
N SER A 35 -30.55 -13.06 -17.69
CA SER A 35 -30.24 -13.57 -19.01
C SER A 35 -29.87 -12.44 -19.99
N GLU A 36 -29.36 -12.80 -21.15
CA GLU A 36 -28.93 -11.89 -22.22
C GLU A 36 -30.03 -10.91 -22.66
N ASP A 37 -31.31 -11.32 -22.60
CA ASP A 37 -32.47 -10.49 -22.90
C ASP A 37 -32.85 -9.49 -21.78
N GLY A 38 -32.09 -9.52 -20.65
CA GLY A 38 -32.32 -8.65 -19.50
C GLY A 38 -33.42 -9.12 -18.56
N ARG A 39 -33.86 -10.38 -18.65
CA ARG A 39 -34.83 -10.97 -17.72
C ARG A 39 -34.14 -11.79 -16.65
N CYS A 40 -34.59 -11.62 -15.41
CA CYS A 40 -34.10 -12.45 -14.31
C CYS A 40 -34.66 -13.87 -14.42
N VAL A 41 -33.79 -14.87 -14.32
CA VAL A 41 -34.16 -16.27 -14.44
C VAL A 41 -35.05 -16.73 -13.27
N GLN A 42 -34.86 -16.17 -12.07
CA GLN A 42 -35.55 -16.60 -10.85
C GLN A 42 -36.94 -15.97 -10.70
N ASP A 43 -37.12 -14.69 -11.04
CA ASP A 43 -38.36 -13.96 -10.80
C ASP A 43 -39.06 -13.44 -12.07
N GLY A 44 -38.42 -13.61 -13.24
CA GLY A 44 -38.92 -13.17 -14.53
C GLY A 44 -38.99 -11.65 -14.72
N GLN A 45 -38.52 -10.85 -13.76
CA GLN A 45 -38.53 -9.40 -13.85
C GLN A 45 -37.53 -8.88 -14.87
N ALA A 46 -37.85 -7.73 -15.47
CA ALA A 46 -36.97 -7.10 -16.46
C ALA A 46 -35.98 -6.14 -15.80
N TYR A 47 -34.70 -6.35 -16.11
CA TYR A 47 -33.56 -5.54 -15.62
C TYR A 47 -32.74 -4.93 -16.76
N SER A 48 -33.19 -5.04 -17.99
CA SER A 48 -32.48 -4.59 -19.20
C SER A 48 -32.08 -3.11 -19.21
N LEU A 49 -32.79 -2.25 -18.47
CA LEU A 49 -32.50 -0.81 -18.35
C LEU A 49 -31.67 -0.44 -17.11
N LYS A 50 -31.29 -1.42 -16.29
CA LYS A 50 -30.49 -1.14 -15.09
C LYS A 50 -29.03 -0.94 -15.45
N GLU A 51 -28.40 0.11 -14.90
CA GLU A 51 -27.01 0.49 -15.20
C GLU A 51 -26.04 -0.68 -14.91
N TYR A 52 -26.19 -1.37 -13.78
CA TYR A 52 -25.36 -2.52 -13.42
C TYR A 52 -25.46 -3.68 -14.40
N PHE A 53 -26.64 -3.90 -15.00
CA PHE A 53 -26.83 -4.91 -16.06
C PHE A 53 -26.10 -4.47 -17.33
N LEU A 54 -26.31 -3.25 -17.77
CA LEU A 54 -25.68 -2.71 -18.99
C LEU A 54 -24.15 -2.72 -18.88
N MET A 55 -23.60 -2.33 -17.73
CA MET A 55 -22.15 -2.37 -17.50
C MET A 55 -21.61 -3.79 -17.58
N ALA A 56 -22.31 -4.77 -16.99
CA ALA A 56 -21.89 -6.16 -17.03
C ALA A 56 -22.01 -6.74 -18.46
N MET A 57 -23.02 -6.38 -19.22
CA MET A 57 -23.14 -6.82 -20.63
C MET A 57 -22.05 -6.23 -21.52
N LEU A 58 -21.42 -5.10 -21.13
CA LEU A 58 -20.22 -4.54 -21.77
C LEU A 58 -18.93 -5.24 -21.33
N GLY A 59 -19.01 -6.26 -20.47
CA GLY A 59 -17.86 -7.00 -19.96
C GLY A 59 -17.22 -6.41 -18.69
N ASN A 60 -17.77 -5.35 -18.15
CA ASN A 60 -17.30 -4.68 -16.94
C ASN A 60 -18.00 -5.25 -15.70
N ARG A 61 -17.43 -4.98 -14.52
CA ARG A 61 -18.14 -5.20 -13.26
C ARG A 61 -19.07 -4.01 -13.03
N GLY A 62 -20.31 -4.30 -12.65
CA GLY A 62 -21.27 -3.26 -12.30
C GLY A 62 -21.46 -3.18 -10.79
N LEU A 63 -21.75 -1.98 -10.32
CA LEU A 63 -22.11 -1.70 -8.95
C LEU A 63 -23.25 -0.69 -8.94
N ALA A 64 -24.29 -0.94 -8.16
CA ALA A 64 -25.44 -0.05 -8.05
C ALA A 64 -26.08 -0.12 -6.68
N GLU A 65 -26.95 0.87 -6.42
CA GLU A 65 -27.81 0.90 -5.24
C GLU A 65 -28.85 -0.23 -5.30
N ASN A 66 -29.13 -0.83 -4.15
CA ASN A 66 -30.28 -1.72 -4.00
C ASN A 66 -31.52 -0.89 -3.65
N GLY A 67 -32.40 -0.66 -4.63
CA GLY A 67 -33.59 0.16 -4.43
C GLY A 67 -33.36 1.65 -4.59
N TYR A 68 -33.84 2.45 -3.61
CA TYR A 68 -33.77 3.92 -3.64
C TYR A 68 -32.61 4.48 -2.79
N SER A 69 -31.91 3.61 -2.05
CA SER A 69 -30.84 4.03 -1.16
C SER A 69 -29.79 2.94 -1.02
N TYR A 70 -28.54 3.34 -0.93
CA TYR A 70 -27.44 2.44 -0.54
C TYR A 70 -27.58 1.90 0.91
N ALA A 71 -28.42 2.51 1.73
CA ALA A 71 -28.71 1.98 3.06
C ALA A 71 -29.35 0.59 3.02
N ASP A 72 -30.02 0.26 1.91
CA ASP A 72 -30.67 -1.05 1.70
C ASP A 72 -29.72 -2.10 1.14
N GLY A 73 -28.48 -1.72 0.81
CA GLY A 73 -27.46 -2.59 0.27
C GLY A 73 -26.90 -2.16 -1.07
N VAL A 74 -25.91 -2.92 -1.53
CA VAL A 74 -25.21 -2.69 -2.77
C VAL A 74 -25.40 -3.89 -3.71
N ILE A 75 -25.78 -3.64 -4.95
CA ILE A 75 -25.85 -4.67 -5.98
C ILE A 75 -24.52 -4.71 -6.70
N LEU A 76 -23.87 -5.87 -6.64
CA LEU A 76 -22.70 -6.20 -7.44
C LEU A 76 -23.13 -7.03 -8.64
N SER A 77 -22.62 -6.72 -9.82
CA SER A 77 -22.89 -7.50 -11.02
C SER A 77 -21.60 -7.86 -11.74
N VAL A 78 -21.59 -9.06 -12.29
CA VAL A 78 -20.48 -9.58 -13.08
C VAL A 78 -21.02 -10.28 -14.32
N PRO A 79 -20.32 -10.18 -15.48
CA PRO A 79 -20.72 -10.88 -16.68
C PRO A 79 -20.53 -12.39 -16.53
N VAL A 80 -21.53 -13.16 -16.94
CA VAL A 80 -21.47 -14.61 -17.09
C VAL A 80 -21.11 -14.91 -18.55
N LYS A 81 -19.99 -15.59 -18.78
CA LYS A 81 -19.46 -15.89 -20.11
C LYS A 81 -19.54 -17.39 -20.36
N ASN A 82 -19.74 -17.75 -21.63
CA ASN A 82 -19.63 -19.15 -22.08
C ASN A 82 -18.16 -19.50 -22.37
N GLU A 83 -17.91 -20.74 -22.76
CA GLU A 83 -16.58 -21.25 -23.14
C GLU A 83 -15.89 -20.41 -24.24
N THR A 84 -16.68 -19.80 -25.14
CA THR A 84 -16.19 -18.91 -26.21
C THR A 84 -16.00 -17.46 -25.78
N GLN A 85 -16.03 -17.17 -24.48
CA GLN A 85 -15.91 -15.83 -23.89
C GLN A 85 -17.03 -14.85 -24.28
N GLN A 86 -18.14 -15.31 -24.85
CA GLN A 86 -19.32 -14.49 -25.12
C GLN A 86 -20.14 -14.35 -23.83
N ILE A 87 -20.64 -13.14 -23.59
CA ILE A 87 -21.49 -12.85 -22.43
C ILE A 87 -22.89 -13.40 -22.71
N LYS A 88 -23.37 -14.28 -21.84
CA LYS A 88 -24.67 -14.94 -21.90
C LYS A 88 -25.65 -14.46 -20.86
N GLY A 89 -25.18 -13.65 -19.95
CA GLY A 89 -25.99 -13.09 -18.88
C GLY A 89 -25.14 -12.39 -17.85
N VAL A 90 -25.79 -12.01 -16.75
CA VAL A 90 -25.19 -11.25 -15.66
C VAL A 90 -25.57 -11.92 -14.34
N LEU A 91 -24.57 -12.24 -13.53
CA LEU A 91 -24.78 -12.63 -12.13
C LEU A 91 -24.81 -11.37 -11.27
N CYS A 92 -25.90 -11.19 -10.55
CA CYS A 92 -26.08 -10.10 -9.59
C CYS A 92 -26.15 -10.65 -8.17
N GLY A 93 -25.45 -10.00 -7.26
CA GLY A 93 -25.55 -10.28 -5.83
C GLY A 93 -25.85 -9.00 -5.05
N THR A 94 -26.84 -9.05 -4.18
CA THR A 94 -27.13 -7.95 -3.23
C THR A 94 -26.35 -8.16 -1.96
N LEU A 95 -25.48 -7.21 -1.64
CA LEU A 95 -24.68 -7.22 -0.42
C LEU A 95 -25.27 -6.20 0.56
N PRO A 96 -25.70 -6.62 1.76
CA PRO A 96 -26.19 -5.68 2.76
C PRO A 96 -25.05 -4.81 3.29
N CYS A 97 -25.32 -3.53 3.55
CA CYS A 97 -24.30 -2.60 4.05
C CYS A 97 -23.70 -3.07 5.39
N SER A 98 -24.47 -3.76 6.22
CA SER A 98 -23.97 -4.37 7.46
C SER A 98 -22.84 -5.38 7.25
N SER A 99 -22.80 -6.06 6.10
CA SER A 99 -21.70 -6.97 5.74
C SER A 99 -20.42 -6.21 5.38
N LEU A 100 -20.53 -4.96 4.96
CA LEU A 100 -19.41 -4.07 4.66
C LEU A 100 -18.86 -3.38 5.91
N ASP A 101 -19.69 -3.20 6.96
CA ASP A 101 -19.30 -2.63 8.25
C ASP A 101 -18.19 -3.44 8.95
N VAL A 102 -18.09 -4.73 8.66
CA VAL A 102 -17.02 -5.59 9.18
C VAL A 102 -15.65 -5.12 8.72
N TYR A 103 -15.55 -4.56 7.53
CA TYR A 103 -14.31 -4.03 6.99
C TYR A 103 -14.00 -2.62 7.50
N GLY A 104 -15.03 -1.82 7.80
CA GLY A 104 -14.90 -0.48 8.36
C GLY A 104 -14.46 -0.46 9.83
N LYS A 105 -14.78 -1.49 10.61
CA LYS A 105 -14.34 -1.62 12.01
C LYS A 105 -12.85 -1.95 12.17
N ALA A 106 -12.13 -2.08 11.05
CA ALA A 106 -10.71 -2.37 11.06
C ALA A 106 -9.93 -1.20 11.66
N ASP A 107 -9.61 -1.35 12.95
CA ASP A 107 -8.43 -0.76 13.58
C ASP A 107 -8.45 0.76 13.87
N ARG A 108 -9.50 1.27 14.49
CA ARG A 108 -9.44 2.58 15.23
C ARG A 108 -8.21 2.66 16.16
N ARG A 109 -7.66 1.51 16.58
CA ARG A 109 -6.43 1.42 17.38
C ARG A 109 -5.18 1.87 16.65
N LYS A 110 -5.21 1.96 15.30
CA LYS A 110 -4.05 2.36 14.48
C LYS A 110 -4.12 3.82 13.99
N GLY A 111 -4.94 4.66 14.61
CA GLY A 111 -5.02 6.08 14.24
C GLY A 111 -5.93 6.36 13.04
N TYR A 112 -6.72 5.39 12.60
CA TYR A 112 -7.79 5.64 11.63
C TYR A 112 -8.99 6.27 12.35
N ALA A 113 -9.41 7.43 11.88
CA ALA A 113 -10.60 8.12 12.38
C ALA A 113 -11.88 7.65 11.65
N GLY A 114 -11.77 7.18 10.41
CA GLY A 114 -12.88 6.67 9.63
C GLY A 114 -12.46 5.98 8.34
N LEU A 115 -13.30 5.03 7.91
CA LEU A 115 -13.25 4.41 6.59
C LEU A 115 -14.66 4.42 6.03
N PHE A 116 -14.84 4.97 4.84
CA PHE A 116 -16.14 5.02 4.18
C PHE A 116 -16.00 4.88 2.68
N VAL A 117 -17.09 4.48 2.04
CA VAL A 117 -17.23 4.45 0.60
C VAL A 117 -18.27 5.48 0.21
N ILE A 118 -17.94 6.34 -0.74
CA ILE A 118 -18.82 7.38 -1.26
C ILE A 118 -18.97 7.23 -2.78
N ASP A 119 -20.07 7.75 -3.31
CA ASP A 119 -20.20 7.90 -4.76
C ASP A 119 -19.51 9.19 -5.26
N ASN A 120 -19.55 9.43 -6.56
CA ASN A 120 -18.98 10.63 -7.18
C ASN A 120 -19.72 11.93 -6.82
N HIS A 121 -20.86 11.85 -6.13
CA HIS A 121 -21.60 13.01 -5.61
C HIS A 121 -21.32 13.25 -4.12
N GLY A 122 -20.52 12.37 -3.47
CA GLY A 122 -20.21 12.46 -2.06
C GLY A 122 -21.18 11.75 -1.14
N LYS A 123 -22.19 11.05 -1.66
CA LYS A 123 -23.15 10.32 -0.86
C LYS A 123 -22.51 9.07 -0.27
N TYR A 124 -22.71 8.85 1.03
CA TYR A 124 -22.20 7.66 1.71
C TYR A 124 -22.91 6.39 1.25
N ILE A 125 -22.14 5.39 0.90
CA ILE A 125 -22.58 4.03 0.59
C ILE A 125 -22.33 3.13 1.79
N VAL A 126 -21.16 3.29 2.40
CA VAL A 126 -20.71 2.59 3.60
C VAL A 126 -20.02 3.60 4.50
N SER A 127 -20.37 3.61 5.78
CA SER A 127 -19.70 4.44 6.77
C SER A 127 -19.38 3.64 8.02
N ASP A 128 -18.16 3.77 8.53
CA ASP A 128 -17.76 3.23 9.82
C ASP A 128 -18.29 4.14 10.93
N GLY A 129 -19.34 3.77 11.59
CA GLY A 129 -19.84 4.47 12.77
C GLY A 129 -21.25 5.04 12.70
N GLY A 130 -21.97 4.76 11.62
CA GLY A 130 -23.34 5.23 11.43
C GLY A 130 -23.40 6.67 10.87
N ASN A 131 -24.56 7.01 10.29
CA ASN A 131 -24.80 8.31 9.65
C ASN A 131 -24.69 9.52 10.61
N ASP A 132 -24.68 9.28 11.93
CA ASP A 132 -24.72 10.33 12.95
C ASP A 132 -23.41 11.12 13.07
N THR A 133 -22.29 10.53 12.68
CA THR A 133 -20.96 11.17 12.86
C THR A 133 -20.56 12.05 11.67
N PHE A 134 -20.95 11.68 10.46
CA PHE A 134 -20.47 12.32 9.24
C PHE A 134 -21.58 13.01 8.41
N GLY A 135 -22.81 13.10 8.94
CA GLY A 135 -23.94 13.70 8.25
C GLY A 135 -24.47 12.85 7.09
N ASN A 136 -25.27 13.48 6.21
CA ASN A 136 -25.96 12.78 5.11
C ASN A 136 -25.07 12.52 3.89
N ASP A 137 -24.08 13.38 3.63
CA ASP A 137 -23.11 13.21 2.57
C ASP A 137 -21.76 13.84 2.94
N PHE A 138 -20.71 13.33 2.31
CA PHE A 138 -19.33 13.71 2.57
C PHE A 138 -19.02 15.16 2.22
N LEU A 139 -19.53 15.66 1.11
CA LEU A 139 -19.23 17.02 0.66
C LEU A 139 -19.89 18.05 1.56
N THR A 140 -21.14 17.82 1.97
CA THR A 140 -21.84 18.64 2.95
C THR A 140 -21.14 18.58 4.32
N TRP A 141 -20.64 17.41 4.70
CA TRP A 141 -19.87 17.27 5.94
C TRP A 141 -18.55 18.07 5.91
N LEU A 142 -17.92 18.24 4.73
CA LEU A 142 -16.74 19.08 4.57
C LEU A 142 -17.03 20.58 4.66
N GLU A 143 -18.28 21.00 4.40
CA GLU A 143 -18.67 22.40 4.47
C GLU A 143 -18.52 22.95 5.89
N GLY A 144 -17.88 24.10 6.00
CA GLY A 144 -17.63 24.75 7.30
C GLY A 144 -16.36 24.27 8.04
N ARG A 145 -15.59 23.33 7.46
CA ARG A 145 -14.30 22.92 7.99
C ARG A 145 -13.14 23.60 7.28
N GLU A 146 -12.02 23.72 7.99
CA GLU A 146 -10.80 24.23 7.39
C GLU A 146 -10.13 23.11 6.57
N LEU A 147 -10.07 23.31 5.26
CA LEU A 147 -9.56 22.32 4.30
C LEU A 147 -8.28 22.83 3.67
N SER A 148 -7.31 21.93 3.45
CA SER A 148 -6.10 22.25 2.68
C SER A 148 -6.34 22.38 1.17
N LEU A 149 -7.50 21.91 0.67
CA LEU A 149 -7.95 22.03 -0.71
C LEU A 149 -9.37 22.56 -0.74
N PRO A 150 -9.71 23.47 -1.67
CA PRO A 150 -11.09 23.93 -1.87
C PRO A 150 -12.03 22.77 -2.25
N ILE A 151 -13.28 22.83 -1.81
CA ILE A 151 -14.30 21.81 -2.16
C ILE A 151 -14.51 21.69 -3.68
N SER A 152 -14.38 22.79 -4.42
CA SER A 152 -14.43 22.77 -5.89
C SER A 152 -13.37 21.85 -6.51
N ASP A 153 -12.16 21.87 -5.96
CA ASP A 153 -11.04 21.06 -6.45
C ASP A 153 -11.24 19.59 -6.07
N ILE A 154 -11.76 19.33 -4.87
CA ILE A 154 -12.14 17.98 -4.43
C ILE A 154 -13.18 17.40 -5.40
N LYS A 155 -14.25 18.14 -5.73
CA LYS A 155 -15.27 17.72 -6.70
C LYS A 155 -14.67 17.44 -8.07
N SER A 156 -13.81 18.33 -8.57
CA SER A 156 -13.14 18.16 -9.86
C SER A 156 -12.27 16.88 -9.90
N GLN A 157 -11.60 16.55 -8.80
CA GLN A 157 -10.80 15.32 -8.69
C GLN A 157 -11.67 14.07 -8.61
N MET A 158 -12.81 14.14 -7.92
CA MET A 158 -13.81 13.07 -7.91
C MET A 158 -14.35 12.80 -9.32
N ASP A 159 -14.73 13.85 -10.06
CA ASP A 159 -15.23 13.71 -11.43
C ASP A 159 -14.17 13.14 -12.38
N SER A 160 -12.90 13.46 -12.14
CA SER A 160 -11.78 12.95 -12.92
C SER A 160 -11.40 11.51 -12.59
N GLY A 161 -11.92 10.92 -11.50
CA GLY A 161 -11.63 9.56 -11.08
C GLY A 161 -10.21 9.33 -10.61
N PHE A 162 -9.50 10.36 -10.18
CA PHE A 162 -8.14 10.24 -9.67
C PHE A 162 -8.12 10.07 -8.15
N ARG A 163 -7.05 9.44 -7.65
CA ARG A 163 -6.75 9.44 -6.22
C ARG A 163 -6.36 10.84 -5.77
N TYR A 164 -6.93 11.28 -4.67
CA TYR A 164 -6.60 12.57 -4.07
C TYR A 164 -6.45 12.47 -2.54
N TYR A 165 -5.82 13.48 -1.97
CA TYR A 165 -5.62 13.60 -0.53
C TYR A 165 -5.68 15.06 -0.12
N PHE A 166 -6.18 15.32 1.07
CA PHE A 166 -6.23 16.66 1.66
C PHE A 166 -6.27 16.56 3.18
N ALA A 167 -5.89 17.64 3.85
CA ALA A 167 -6.01 17.75 5.29
C ALA A 167 -7.28 18.49 5.68
N ILE A 168 -7.84 18.09 6.80
CA ILE A 168 -8.98 18.72 7.44
C ILE A 168 -8.53 19.11 8.84
N SER A 169 -8.77 20.38 9.25
CA SER A 169 -8.66 20.83 10.63
C SER A 169 -10.06 21.08 11.16
N ASP A 170 -10.39 20.48 12.29
CA ASP A 170 -11.65 20.62 13.02
C ASP A 170 -11.36 20.83 14.52
N GLU A 171 -12.40 21.20 15.28
CA GLU A 171 -12.31 21.37 16.75
C GLU A 171 -11.81 20.08 17.44
N ASP A 172 -12.16 18.90 16.88
CA ASP A 172 -11.77 17.58 17.37
C ASP A 172 -10.33 17.17 17.01
N GLY A 173 -9.71 17.81 16.04
CA GLY A 173 -8.32 17.56 15.62
C GLY A 173 -8.04 17.74 14.15
N ASP A 174 -6.80 17.42 13.78
CA ASP A 174 -6.31 17.46 12.42
C ASP A 174 -6.33 16.05 11.80
N TYR A 175 -6.95 15.93 10.65
CA TYR A 175 -7.10 14.66 9.94
C TYR A 175 -6.51 14.74 8.54
N MET A 176 -5.87 13.66 8.12
CA MET A 176 -5.50 13.44 6.73
C MET A 176 -6.54 12.55 6.07
N VAL A 177 -7.16 13.04 5.01
CA VAL A 177 -8.13 12.30 4.21
C VAL A 177 -7.46 11.84 2.92
N THR A 178 -7.65 10.58 2.58
CA THR A 178 -7.23 10.01 1.30
C THR A 178 -8.45 9.36 0.65
N ALA A 179 -8.73 9.73 -0.58
CA ALA A 179 -9.77 9.13 -1.38
C ALA A 179 -9.14 8.43 -2.60
N ALA A 180 -9.52 7.19 -2.81
CA ALA A 180 -9.05 6.38 -3.93
C ALA A 180 -10.26 5.84 -4.71
N PRO A 181 -10.25 5.95 -6.05
CA PRO A 181 -11.31 5.38 -6.86
C PRO A 181 -11.32 3.86 -6.75
N VAL A 182 -12.51 3.28 -6.75
CA VAL A 182 -12.71 1.83 -6.83
C VAL A 182 -12.81 1.45 -8.29
N ASP A 183 -11.87 0.64 -8.77
CA ASP A 183 -11.75 0.28 -10.18
C ASP A 183 -13.05 -0.27 -10.78
N GLY A 184 -13.40 0.25 -11.96
CA GLY A 184 -14.61 -0.16 -12.69
C GLY A 184 -15.93 0.36 -12.09
N THR A 185 -15.86 1.34 -11.18
CA THR A 185 -17.05 1.95 -10.55
C THR A 185 -16.90 3.46 -10.49
N LYS A 186 -17.97 4.15 -10.09
CA LYS A 186 -17.96 5.59 -9.77
C LYS A 186 -17.82 5.85 -8.27
N LEU A 187 -17.22 4.89 -7.56
CA LEU A 187 -17.07 4.95 -6.11
C LEU A 187 -15.67 5.34 -5.70
N PHE A 188 -15.59 5.92 -4.51
CA PHE A 188 -14.33 6.24 -3.85
C PHE A 188 -14.29 5.58 -2.47
N ALA A 189 -13.22 4.85 -2.21
CA ALA A 189 -12.86 4.44 -0.87
C ALA A 189 -12.13 5.60 -0.19
N VAL A 190 -12.72 6.13 0.87
CA VAL A 190 -12.19 7.26 1.63
C VAL A 190 -11.73 6.78 2.98
N THR A 191 -10.49 7.12 3.31
CA THR A 191 -9.88 6.86 4.62
C THR A 191 -9.53 8.17 5.30
N MET A 192 -9.84 8.27 6.56
CA MET A 192 -9.50 9.42 7.41
C MET A 192 -8.59 8.96 8.52
N ALA A 193 -7.43 9.60 8.66
CA ALA A 193 -6.44 9.26 9.67
C ALA A 193 -6.10 10.48 10.54
N ASP A 194 -6.00 10.30 11.85
CA ASP A 194 -5.57 11.35 12.79
C ASP A 194 -4.11 11.71 12.53
N ASN A 195 -3.87 12.98 12.24
CA ASN A 195 -2.55 13.52 11.92
C ASN A 195 -1.57 13.36 13.09
N ARG A 196 -2.07 13.40 14.34
CA ARG A 196 -1.25 13.17 15.55
C ARG A 196 -0.63 11.78 15.54
N TYR A 197 -1.39 10.78 15.10
CA TYR A 197 -0.89 9.42 14.99
C TYR A 197 0.16 9.27 13.88
N ILE A 198 -0.06 9.91 12.73
CA ILE A 198 0.89 9.95 11.62
C ILE A 198 2.20 10.60 12.07
N HIS A 199 2.12 11.73 12.78
CA HIS A 199 3.30 12.40 13.32
C HIS A 199 4.05 11.57 14.37
N GLN A 200 3.33 10.87 15.27
CA GLN A 200 3.97 10.00 16.26
C GLN A 200 4.67 8.81 15.62
N ALA A 201 4.06 8.21 14.60
CA ALA A 201 4.69 7.13 13.82
C ALA A 201 5.94 7.65 13.10
N GLY A 202 5.85 8.84 12.49
CA GLY A 202 6.98 9.51 11.83
C GLY A 202 8.12 9.87 12.80
N LEU A 203 7.83 10.31 14.03
CA LEU A 203 8.84 10.59 15.05
C LEU A 203 9.58 9.33 15.47
N ARG A 204 8.88 8.23 15.73
CA ARG A 204 9.50 6.93 16.03
C ARG A 204 10.45 6.49 14.92
N TYR A 205 10.03 6.59 13.67
CA TYR A 205 10.86 6.24 12.52
C TYR A 205 12.13 7.13 12.45
N ARG A 206 12.00 8.45 12.63
CA ARG A 206 13.15 9.37 12.65
C ARG A 206 14.15 9.04 13.77
N ILE A 207 13.66 8.71 14.96
CA ILE A 207 14.52 8.30 16.08
C ILE A 207 15.31 7.03 15.72
N TRP A 208 14.65 6.01 15.13
CA TRP A 208 15.33 4.79 14.71
C TRP A 208 16.37 5.05 13.62
N VAL A 209 16.05 5.85 12.61
CA VAL A 209 17.00 6.25 11.56
C VAL A 209 18.19 6.96 12.18
N PHE A 210 17.96 7.90 13.11
CA PHE A 210 19.04 8.61 13.81
C PHE A 210 19.94 7.66 14.61
N VAL A 211 19.37 6.73 15.36
CA VAL A 211 20.13 5.72 16.14
C VAL A 211 20.98 4.85 15.21
N ILE A 212 20.40 4.35 14.13
CA ILE A 212 21.15 3.51 13.16
C ILE A 212 22.31 4.30 12.54
N THR A 213 22.05 5.54 12.14
CA THR A 213 23.08 6.44 11.57
C THR A 213 24.21 6.68 12.58
N LEU A 214 23.87 6.93 13.84
CA LEU A 214 24.86 7.11 14.92
C LEU A 214 25.73 5.87 15.13
N VAL A 215 25.12 4.69 15.14
CA VAL A 215 25.86 3.42 15.27
C VAL A 215 26.83 3.22 14.10
N ILE A 216 26.41 3.52 12.87
CA ILE A 216 27.30 3.44 11.70
C ILE A 216 28.48 4.39 11.83
N ILE A 217 28.25 5.65 12.23
CA ILE A 217 29.31 6.65 12.43
C ILE A 217 30.29 6.18 13.51
N LEU A 218 29.80 5.69 14.64
CA LEU A 218 30.65 5.20 15.73
C LEU A 218 31.48 3.98 15.29
N SER A 219 30.88 3.10 14.51
CA SER A 219 31.58 1.93 13.96
C SER A 219 32.71 2.34 13.01
N LEU A 220 32.48 3.32 12.14
CA LEU A 220 33.49 3.87 11.25
C LEU A 220 34.64 4.52 12.04
N ILE A 221 34.33 5.30 13.08
CA ILE A 221 35.33 5.91 13.94
C ILE A 221 36.18 4.82 14.62
N ALA A 222 35.55 3.76 15.11
CA ALA A 222 36.26 2.62 15.72
C ALA A 222 37.22 1.95 14.74
N VAL A 223 36.74 1.67 13.52
CA VAL A 223 37.58 1.05 12.45
C VAL A 223 38.77 1.96 12.09
N ILE A 224 38.55 3.26 11.95
CA ILE A 224 39.61 4.24 11.68
C ILE A 224 40.60 4.27 12.86
N GLY A 225 40.09 4.25 14.10
CA GLY A 225 40.92 4.23 15.31
C GLY A 225 41.83 2.98 15.36
N VAL A 226 41.27 1.84 15.11
CA VAL A 226 42.01 0.55 15.02
C VAL A 226 43.08 0.59 13.92
N TYR A 227 42.68 1.08 12.72
CA TYR A 227 43.60 1.24 11.60
C TYR A 227 44.78 2.16 11.94
N LEU A 228 44.52 3.30 12.57
CA LEU A 228 45.56 4.27 12.97
C LEU A 228 46.47 3.67 14.07
N TYR A 229 45.91 2.87 14.99
CA TYR A 229 46.67 2.19 16.03
C TYR A 229 47.69 1.23 15.42
N PHE A 230 47.25 0.33 14.53
CA PHE A 230 48.16 -0.60 13.84
C PHE A 230 49.22 0.13 12.99
N ARG A 231 48.81 1.13 12.25
CA ARG A 231 49.76 1.92 11.46
C ARG A 231 50.83 2.63 12.31
N ARG A 232 50.49 2.96 13.56
CA ARG A 232 51.45 3.57 14.49
C ARG A 232 52.46 2.54 15.00
N GLU A 233 52.06 1.33 15.29
CA GLU A 233 52.93 0.20 15.65
C GLU A 233 53.90 -0.13 14.51
N ASP A 234 53.40 -0.27 13.29
CA ASP A 234 54.22 -0.53 12.12
C ASP A 234 55.31 0.52 11.92
N ARG A 235 55.00 1.78 12.11
CA ARG A 235 55.97 2.87 12.01
C ARG A 235 57.06 2.81 13.10
N ILE A 236 56.71 2.37 14.30
CA ILE A 236 57.68 2.17 15.40
C ILE A 236 58.57 0.98 15.11
N ALA A 237 58.02 -0.10 14.63
CA ALA A 237 58.76 -1.32 14.24
C ALA A 237 59.74 -1.01 13.09
N ILE A 238 59.33 -0.30 12.04
CA ILE A 238 60.20 0.12 10.93
C ILE A 238 61.34 1.04 11.42
N ARG A 239 61.04 1.99 12.29
CA ARG A 239 62.06 2.88 12.86
C ARG A 239 63.12 2.09 13.70
N ASN A 240 62.67 1.13 14.49
CA ASN A 240 63.56 0.29 15.29
C ASN A 240 64.44 -0.58 14.40
N LEU A 241 63.87 -1.17 13.36
CA LEU A 241 64.61 -1.97 12.37
C LEU A 241 65.66 -1.12 11.63
N ASN A 242 65.29 0.06 11.14
CA ASN A 242 66.23 0.98 10.50
C ASN A 242 67.35 1.40 11.43
N ARG A 243 67.05 1.64 12.71
CA ARG A 243 68.08 1.97 13.71
C ARG A 243 69.03 0.80 13.93
N GLN A 244 68.53 -0.45 14.00
CA GLN A 244 69.39 -1.63 14.14
C GLN A 244 70.29 -1.85 12.90
N LEU A 245 69.76 -1.61 11.69
CA LEU A 245 70.51 -1.65 10.44
C LEU A 245 71.64 -0.63 10.45
N MET A 246 71.37 0.61 10.84
CA MET A 246 72.39 1.67 10.94
C MET A 246 73.53 1.29 11.93
N LEU A 247 73.14 0.80 13.12
CA LEU A 247 74.07 0.40 14.17
C LEU A 247 74.94 -0.81 13.67
N ASN A 248 74.34 -1.72 12.95
CA ASN A 248 75.02 -2.86 12.40
C ASN A 248 76.02 -2.44 11.31
N GLU A 249 75.61 -1.54 10.41
CA GLU A 249 76.46 -0.97 9.35
C GLU A 249 77.63 -0.19 9.96
N GLU A 250 77.42 0.60 11.01
CA GLU A 250 78.41 1.34 11.69
C GLU A 250 79.42 0.39 12.43
N THR A 251 78.92 -0.66 13.05
CA THR A 251 79.73 -1.71 13.67
C THR A 251 80.62 -2.43 12.62
N TYR A 252 80.04 -2.79 11.46
CA TYR A 252 80.80 -3.39 10.34
C TYR A 252 81.90 -2.43 9.81
N ARG A 253 81.59 -1.17 9.68
CA ARG A 253 82.58 -0.12 9.25
C ARG A 253 83.74 0.01 10.25
N ILE A 254 83.47 -0.02 11.55
CA ILE A 254 84.50 0.07 12.58
C ILE A 254 85.35 -1.20 12.55
N THR A 255 84.73 -2.36 12.53
CA THR A 255 85.42 -3.64 12.51
C THR A 255 86.29 -3.83 11.26
N ALA A 256 85.79 -3.39 10.09
CA ALA A 256 86.54 -3.44 8.84
C ALA A 256 87.75 -2.44 8.83
N ARG A 257 87.65 -1.32 9.56
CA ARG A 257 88.74 -0.35 9.74
C ARG A 257 89.87 -0.86 10.66
N GLU A 258 89.45 -1.56 11.73
CA GLU A 258 90.42 -2.11 12.71
C GLU A 258 91.13 -3.39 12.26
N SER A 259 90.52 -4.13 11.30
CA SER A 259 91.09 -5.44 10.90
C SER A 259 91.92 -5.35 9.57
N ASP A 260 92.19 -4.20 9.01
CA ASP A 260 92.88 -4.06 7.71
C ASP A 260 92.34 -4.92 6.56
N LEU A 261 91.05 -5.35 6.67
CA LEU A 261 90.40 -6.21 5.72
C LEU A 261 89.62 -5.30 4.68
N CYS A 262 90.03 -5.44 3.39
CA CYS A 262 89.27 -4.83 2.31
C CYS A 262 87.95 -5.58 2.10
N VAL A 263 86.81 -4.99 2.48
CA VAL A 263 85.48 -5.55 2.19
C VAL A 263 85.03 -5.07 0.80
N PHE A 264 84.93 -5.99 -0.13
CA PHE A 264 84.35 -5.73 -1.45
C PHE A 264 82.86 -6.02 -1.43
N THR A 265 82.02 -5.01 -1.63
CA THR A 265 80.58 -5.18 -1.91
C THR A 265 80.41 -5.46 -3.41
N TYR A 266 79.97 -6.64 -3.73
CA TYR A 266 79.61 -7.00 -5.09
C TYR A 266 78.12 -6.74 -5.29
N ASP A 267 77.81 -5.74 -6.13
CA ASP A 267 76.44 -5.48 -6.56
C ASP A 267 76.14 -6.44 -7.71
N VAL A 268 75.33 -7.47 -7.46
CA VAL A 268 74.84 -8.36 -8.49
C VAL A 268 73.62 -7.71 -9.11
N GLU A 269 73.82 -6.85 -10.10
CA GLU A 269 72.75 -6.49 -11.04
C GLU A 269 72.29 -7.75 -11.74
N THR A 270 71.12 -8.24 -11.39
CA THR A 270 70.41 -9.25 -12.13
C THR A 270 69.90 -8.58 -13.41
N GLU A 271 70.59 -8.77 -14.55
CA GLU A 271 70.01 -8.65 -15.86
C GLU A 271 68.78 -9.58 -15.98
N GLN A 272 67.62 -9.02 -16.16
CA GLN A 272 66.49 -9.58 -16.91
C GLN A 272 65.87 -8.48 -17.77
#